data_2c39fe7cea8215104b74b956c1b9d97e
#
_entry.id   2c39fe7cea8215104b74b956c1b9d97e
#
_cell.length_a   1.000
_cell.length_b   1.000
_cell.length_c   1.000
_cell.angle_alpha   90.00
_cell.angle_beta   90.00
_cell.angle_gamma   90.00
#
_symmetry.space_group_name_H-M   'P 1'
#
loop_
_entity.id
_entity.type
_entity.pdbx_description
1 polymer ?
#
loop_
_entity_poly.entity_id
_entity_poly.type
_entity_poly.pdbx_seq_one_letter_code
_entity_poly.pdbx_strand_id
1 'polypeptide(L)'
;MTKGAGRMWLRHGRTAATPGGARAARQRGEVNILAAGMVPALIIAIGLVVDGGGRLHAEDEAEYAADQAARAAAQQIRIDRAQLGLPPEVDPARATQAAADTLGALGVQGGVTAVNGATVSVGTQVTYKTTFLTLIGISSLSVSADAEARAVRGIGQEES
;
A
#
# COMPACT_ATOMS: atom_id res chain seq x y z
N MET A 1 31.30 95.05 -36.26
CA MET A 1 31.47 94.69 -34.88
C MET A 1 30.10 94.40 -34.26
N THR A 2 29.71 93.13 -34.10
CA THR A 2 28.73 92.74 -33.08
C THR A 2 28.65 91.21 -33.04
N LYS A 3 28.92 90.60 -31.89
CA LYS A 3 28.95 89.21 -31.55
C LYS A 3 27.53 88.60 -31.52
N GLY A 4 27.31 87.57 -32.28
CA GLY A 4 26.13 86.72 -32.16
C GLY A 4 26.41 85.55 -31.18
N ALA A 5 25.70 85.53 -30.06
CA ALA A 5 25.78 84.45 -29.05
C ALA A 5 24.86 83.29 -29.49
N GLY A 6 25.44 82.12 -29.80
CA GLY A 6 24.71 80.88 -30.07
C GLY A 6 24.21 80.28 -28.79
N ARG A 7 22.90 80.14 -28.66
CA ARG A 7 22.24 79.40 -27.58
C ARG A 7 22.24 77.92 -27.92
N MET A 8 23.03 77.15 -27.20
CA MET A 8 23.10 75.68 -27.23
C MET A 8 21.90 75.12 -26.49
N TRP A 9 20.96 74.55 -27.23
CA TRP A 9 19.82 73.83 -26.66
C TRP A 9 20.26 72.41 -26.22
N LEU A 10 20.38 72.22 -24.93
CA LEU A 10 20.52 70.92 -24.36
C LEU A 10 19.18 70.16 -24.47
N ARG A 11 19.08 69.26 -25.45
CA ARG A 11 17.99 68.29 -25.52
C ARG A 11 18.19 67.22 -24.36
N HIS A 12 17.44 67.40 -23.31
CA HIS A 12 17.29 66.36 -22.33
C HIS A 12 16.53 65.17 -22.95
N GLY A 13 17.27 64.13 -23.35
CA GLY A 13 16.69 62.84 -23.73
C GLY A 13 15.97 62.24 -22.55
N ARG A 14 14.63 62.37 -22.51
CA ARG A 14 13.81 61.53 -21.65
C ARG A 14 13.87 60.12 -22.23
N THR A 15 14.64 59.23 -21.60
CA THR A 15 14.54 57.81 -21.83
C THR A 15 13.19 57.34 -21.27
N ALA A 16 12.24 57.15 -22.16
CA ALA A 16 10.96 56.51 -21.82
C ALA A 16 11.26 55.09 -21.37
N ALA A 17 11.13 54.85 -20.08
CA ALA A 17 11.20 53.51 -19.54
C ALA A 17 10.05 52.69 -20.14
N THR A 18 10.38 51.69 -20.95
CA THR A 18 9.43 50.78 -21.59
C THR A 18 8.70 49.98 -20.51
N PRO A 19 7.36 50.05 -20.38
CA PRO A 19 6.60 49.39 -19.28
C PRO A 19 6.53 47.87 -19.41
N GLY A 20 7.22 47.28 -20.37
CA GLY A 20 7.20 45.81 -20.60
C GLY A 20 8.05 44.99 -19.65
N GLY A 21 9.13 45.58 -19.08
CA GLY A 21 10.06 44.79 -18.25
C GLY A 21 9.51 44.33 -16.90
N ALA A 22 8.66 45.14 -16.27
CA ALA A 22 8.10 44.84 -14.95
C ALA A 22 7.03 43.72 -15.00
N ARG A 23 6.27 43.65 -16.10
CA ARG A 23 5.27 42.57 -16.27
C ARG A 23 5.93 41.22 -16.56
N ALA A 24 6.96 41.19 -17.40
CA ALA A 24 7.73 39.97 -17.70
C ALA A 24 8.49 39.41 -16.47
N ALA A 25 9.02 40.30 -15.63
CA ALA A 25 9.66 39.91 -14.38
C ALA A 25 8.65 39.32 -13.37
N ARG A 26 7.44 39.87 -13.28
CA ARG A 26 6.37 39.39 -12.41
C ARG A 26 5.84 38.02 -12.84
N GLN A 27 5.63 37.79 -14.14
CA GLN A 27 5.21 36.53 -14.70
C GLN A 27 6.24 35.39 -14.44
N ARG A 28 7.54 35.70 -14.51
CA ARG A 28 8.61 34.74 -14.18
C ARG A 28 8.59 34.34 -12.71
N GLY A 29 8.27 35.25 -11.80
CA GLY A 29 8.12 34.97 -10.38
C GLY A 29 6.91 34.07 -10.07
N GLU A 30 5.78 34.31 -10.72
CA GLU A 30 4.55 33.53 -10.57
C GLU A 30 4.72 32.08 -11.03
N VAL A 31 5.37 31.85 -12.18
CA VAL A 31 5.67 30.52 -12.71
C VAL A 31 6.62 29.75 -11.80
N ASN A 32 7.64 30.43 -11.26
CA ASN A 32 8.58 29.79 -10.33
C ASN A 32 7.93 29.36 -9.02
N ILE A 33 7.01 30.16 -8.47
CA ILE A 33 6.26 29.82 -7.24
C ILE A 33 5.33 28.64 -7.52
N LEU A 34 4.65 28.63 -8.67
CA LEU A 34 3.80 27.51 -9.09
C LEU A 34 4.62 26.22 -9.25
N ALA A 35 5.76 26.29 -9.93
CA ALA A 35 6.65 25.15 -10.10
C ALA A 35 7.21 24.65 -8.77
N ALA A 36 7.59 25.54 -7.85
CA ALA A 36 8.08 25.20 -6.53
C ALA A 36 7.02 24.50 -5.67
N GLY A 37 5.73 24.78 -5.83
CA GLY A 37 4.63 24.08 -5.19
C GLY A 37 4.25 22.77 -5.87
N MET A 38 4.35 22.71 -7.21
CA MET A 38 3.93 21.55 -8.00
C MET A 38 4.88 20.35 -7.85
N VAL A 39 6.19 20.57 -7.78
CA VAL A 39 7.18 19.51 -7.65
C VAL A 39 7.00 18.70 -6.36
N PRO A 40 6.89 19.30 -5.15
CA PRO A 40 6.60 18.55 -3.94
C PRO A 40 5.26 17.80 -3.99
N ALA A 41 4.23 18.41 -4.56
CA ALA A 41 2.92 17.77 -4.71
C ALA A 41 2.98 16.49 -5.56
N LEU A 42 3.74 16.54 -6.67
CA LEU A 42 3.97 15.36 -7.51
C LEU A 42 4.76 14.28 -6.78
N ILE A 43 5.78 14.64 -6.01
CA ILE A 43 6.56 13.68 -5.21
C ILE A 43 5.67 12.98 -4.18
N ILE A 44 4.80 13.73 -3.49
CA ILE A 44 3.82 13.17 -2.54
C ILE A 44 2.84 12.24 -3.25
N ALA A 45 2.34 12.64 -4.42
CA ALA A 45 1.41 11.80 -5.19
C ALA A 45 2.05 10.48 -5.64
N ILE A 46 3.29 10.52 -6.14
CA ILE A 46 4.05 9.31 -6.49
C ILE A 46 4.30 8.45 -5.25
N GLY A 47 4.68 9.06 -4.13
CA GLY A 47 4.92 8.38 -2.87
C GLY A 47 3.68 7.63 -2.36
N LEU A 48 2.50 8.25 -2.47
CA LEU A 48 1.24 7.63 -2.09
C LEU A 48 0.91 6.41 -2.98
N VAL A 49 1.20 6.49 -4.28
CA VAL A 49 0.98 5.35 -5.19
C VAL A 49 1.93 4.19 -4.87
N VAL A 50 3.19 4.47 -4.59
CA VAL A 50 4.20 3.43 -4.25
C VAL A 50 3.87 2.77 -2.92
N ASP A 51 3.65 3.53 -1.86
CA ASP A 51 3.35 2.97 -0.54
C ASP A 51 1.95 2.34 -0.48
N GLY A 52 0.98 2.90 -1.21
CA GLY A 52 -0.34 2.31 -1.37
C GLY A 52 -0.31 0.96 -2.09
N GLY A 53 0.44 0.87 -3.18
CA GLY A 53 0.65 -0.39 -3.91
C GLY A 53 1.38 -1.43 -3.05
N GLY A 54 2.39 -1.03 -2.29
CA GLY A 54 3.12 -1.91 -1.37
C GLY A 54 2.22 -2.44 -0.24
N ARG A 55 1.31 -1.60 0.28
CA ARG A 55 0.32 -2.04 1.27
C ARG A 55 -0.65 -3.06 0.69
N LEU A 56 -1.17 -2.84 -0.53
CA LEU A 56 -2.05 -3.81 -1.19
C LEU A 56 -1.35 -5.15 -1.42
N HIS A 57 -0.09 -5.13 -1.83
CA HIS A 57 0.69 -6.37 -1.98
C HIS A 57 0.85 -7.13 -0.65
N ALA A 58 1.08 -6.42 0.45
CA ALA A 58 1.13 -7.03 1.77
C ALA A 58 -0.24 -7.60 2.22
N GLU A 59 -1.35 -6.99 1.78
CA GLU A 59 -2.71 -7.49 2.00
C GLU A 59 -2.94 -8.80 1.24
N ASP A 60 -2.60 -8.84 -0.05
CA ASP A 60 -2.66 -10.06 -0.87
C ASP A 60 -1.80 -11.20 -0.28
N GLU A 61 -0.60 -10.88 0.23
CA GLU A 61 0.29 -11.84 0.87
C GLU A 61 -0.32 -12.40 2.18
N ALA A 62 -0.92 -11.54 3.00
CA ALA A 62 -1.58 -11.94 4.24
C ALA A 62 -2.79 -12.84 3.96
N GLU A 63 -3.64 -12.47 2.99
CA GLU A 63 -4.81 -13.25 2.59
C GLU A 63 -4.40 -14.62 2.02
N TYR A 64 -3.43 -14.64 1.12
CA TYR A 64 -2.91 -15.88 0.56
C TYR A 64 -2.38 -16.82 1.64
N ALA A 65 -1.59 -16.31 2.58
CA ALA A 65 -1.04 -17.09 3.67
C ALA A 65 -2.12 -17.63 4.61
N ALA A 66 -3.14 -16.81 4.95
CA ALA A 66 -4.27 -17.21 5.76
C ALA A 66 -5.06 -18.36 5.10
N ASP A 67 -5.36 -18.22 3.80
CA ASP A 67 -6.06 -19.22 3.00
C ASP A 67 -5.31 -20.56 2.95
N GLN A 68 -4.01 -20.54 2.68
CA GLN A 68 -3.19 -21.74 2.62
C GLN A 68 -3.11 -22.43 3.98
N ALA A 69 -2.89 -21.67 5.05
CA ALA A 69 -2.81 -22.21 6.40
C ALA A 69 -4.17 -22.78 6.88
N ALA A 70 -5.29 -22.10 6.56
CA ALA A 70 -6.62 -22.59 6.89
C ALA A 70 -6.94 -23.90 6.17
N ARG A 71 -6.58 -24.02 4.89
CA ARG A 71 -6.75 -25.28 4.12
C ARG A 71 -5.87 -26.40 4.67
N ALA A 72 -4.62 -26.14 4.99
CA ALA A 72 -3.71 -27.13 5.58
C ALA A 72 -4.23 -27.63 6.94
N ALA A 73 -4.75 -26.72 7.74
CA ALA A 73 -5.36 -27.03 9.04
C ALA A 73 -6.66 -27.84 8.90
N ALA A 74 -7.55 -27.46 7.98
CA ALA A 74 -8.82 -28.15 7.76
C ALA A 74 -8.66 -29.60 7.24
N GLN A 75 -7.51 -29.93 6.65
CA GLN A 75 -7.20 -31.30 6.22
C GLN A 75 -6.84 -32.22 7.39
N GLN A 76 -6.58 -31.70 8.58
CA GLN A 76 -6.21 -32.46 9.76
C GLN A 76 -7.45 -33.05 10.47
N ILE A 77 -8.14 -33.96 9.79
CA ILE A 77 -9.35 -34.59 10.29
C ILE A 77 -9.02 -35.68 11.33
N ARG A 78 -9.93 -35.90 12.27
CA ARG A 78 -9.91 -37.00 13.23
C ARG A 78 -10.24 -38.31 12.55
N ILE A 79 -9.22 -39.14 12.33
CA ILE A 79 -9.33 -40.42 11.61
C ILE A 79 -10.22 -41.41 12.37
N ASP A 80 -10.16 -41.42 13.70
CA ASP A 80 -10.98 -42.29 14.59
C ASP A 80 -12.48 -42.07 14.34
N ARG A 81 -12.92 -40.85 14.22
CA ARG A 81 -14.31 -40.50 13.91
C ARG A 81 -14.71 -40.80 12.46
N ALA A 82 -13.78 -40.53 11.53
CA ALA A 82 -14.01 -40.79 10.12
C ALA A 82 -14.23 -42.31 9.85
N GLN A 83 -13.50 -43.18 10.53
CA GLN A 83 -13.66 -44.65 10.44
C GLN A 83 -15.01 -45.14 10.97
N LEU A 84 -15.61 -44.44 11.92
CA LEU A 84 -16.95 -44.74 12.46
C LEU A 84 -18.09 -44.15 11.57
N GLY A 85 -17.78 -43.57 10.44
CA GLY A 85 -18.78 -42.93 9.55
C GLY A 85 -19.40 -41.63 10.09
N LEU A 86 -18.84 -41.09 11.18
CA LEU A 86 -19.30 -39.82 11.77
C LEU A 86 -18.96 -38.61 10.89
N PRO A 87 -19.65 -37.46 11.08
CA PRO A 87 -19.29 -36.24 10.41
C PRO A 87 -17.82 -35.87 10.59
N PRO A 88 -17.17 -35.29 9.56
CA PRO A 88 -15.77 -34.88 9.68
C PRO A 88 -15.61 -33.86 10.80
N GLU A 89 -14.57 -34.04 11.60
CA GLU A 89 -14.17 -33.14 12.66
C GLU A 89 -12.67 -32.93 12.57
N VAL A 90 -12.22 -31.69 12.68
CA VAL A 90 -10.81 -31.36 12.66
C VAL A 90 -10.17 -31.63 14.01
N ASP A 91 -8.96 -32.19 14.01
CA ASP A 91 -8.12 -32.31 15.19
C ASP A 91 -7.47 -30.95 15.50
N PRO A 92 -7.84 -30.30 16.62
CA PRO A 92 -7.33 -28.94 16.89
C PRO A 92 -5.81 -28.85 17.05
N ALA A 93 -5.19 -29.88 17.66
CA ALA A 93 -3.76 -29.89 17.89
C ALA A 93 -2.98 -30.04 16.58
N ARG A 94 -3.41 -30.98 15.72
CA ARG A 94 -2.82 -31.16 14.38
C ARG A 94 -3.08 -29.96 13.44
N ALA A 95 -4.27 -29.40 13.53
CA ALA A 95 -4.64 -28.21 12.75
C ALA A 95 -3.75 -27.01 13.10
N THR A 96 -3.55 -26.77 14.40
CA THR A 96 -2.66 -25.68 14.85
C THR A 96 -1.23 -25.89 14.37
N GLN A 97 -0.72 -27.13 14.44
CA GLN A 97 0.63 -27.44 13.96
C GLN A 97 0.74 -27.25 12.44
N ALA A 98 -0.20 -27.78 11.66
CA ALA A 98 -0.19 -27.66 10.20
C ALA A 98 -0.31 -26.21 9.73
N ALA A 99 -1.13 -25.39 10.40
CA ALA A 99 -1.20 -23.96 10.14
C ALA A 99 0.14 -23.26 10.44
N ALA A 100 0.75 -23.56 11.60
CA ALA A 100 2.02 -22.96 12.00
C ALA A 100 3.16 -23.34 11.03
N ASP A 101 3.22 -24.59 10.60
CA ASP A 101 4.21 -25.05 9.63
C ASP A 101 4.05 -24.36 8.27
N THR A 102 2.80 -24.20 7.82
CA THR A 102 2.48 -23.51 6.56
C THR A 102 2.85 -22.03 6.63
N LEU A 103 2.46 -21.34 7.69
CA LEU A 103 2.80 -19.92 7.90
C LEU A 103 4.29 -19.71 8.06
N GLY A 104 4.99 -20.61 8.76
CA GLY A 104 6.43 -20.60 8.91
C GLY A 104 7.16 -20.78 7.58
N ALA A 105 6.68 -21.66 6.70
CA ALA A 105 7.22 -21.85 5.35
C ALA A 105 7.02 -20.63 4.44
N LEU A 106 5.94 -19.86 4.64
CA LEU A 106 5.65 -18.62 3.91
C LEU A 106 6.32 -17.39 4.54
N GLY A 107 6.87 -17.50 5.74
CA GLY A 107 7.49 -16.39 6.47
C GLY A 107 6.49 -15.36 7.01
N VAL A 108 5.20 -15.73 7.12
CA VAL A 108 4.11 -14.87 7.57
C VAL A 108 3.76 -15.18 9.04
N GLN A 109 3.53 -14.14 9.82
CA GLN A 109 3.08 -14.30 11.21
C GLN A 109 1.57 -14.53 11.26
N GLY A 110 1.16 -15.45 12.14
CA GLY A 110 -0.27 -15.77 12.29
C GLY A 110 -0.49 -17.08 13.05
N GLY A 111 -1.73 -17.55 13.03
CA GLY A 111 -2.10 -18.80 13.66
C GLY A 111 -3.60 -19.10 13.60
N VAL A 112 -3.98 -20.25 14.09
CA VAL A 112 -5.39 -20.67 14.22
C VAL A 112 -6.07 -19.79 15.27
N THR A 113 -7.17 -19.14 14.89
CA THR A 113 -7.99 -18.29 15.75
C THR A 113 -9.19 -19.07 16.33
N ALA A 114 -9.73 -20.02 15.56
CA ALA A 114 -10.82 -20.87 16.02
C ALA A 114 -10.83 -22.23 15.31
N VAL A 115 -11.28 -23.28 16.02
CA VAL A 115 -11.61 -24.59 15.44
C VAL A 115 -13.01 -24.97 15.91
N ASN A 116 -13.97 -25.09 15.00
CA ASN A 116 -15.36 -25.37 15.27
C ASN A 116 -15.83 -26.59 14.45
N GLY A 117 -15.71 -27.79 15.05
CA GLY A 117 -16.07 -29.02 14.35
C GLY A 117 -15.24 -29.27 13.10
N ALA A 118 -15.84 -29.07 11.94
CA ALA A 118 -15.16 -29.23 10.65
C ALA A 118 -14.51 -27.92 10.11
N THR A 119 -14.71 -26.80 10.78
CA THR A 119 -14.30 -25.48 10.32
C THR A 119 -13.10 -24.97 11.12
N VAL A 120 -12.10 -24.40 10.42
CA VAL A 120 -10.91 -23.78 11.00
C VAL A 120 -10.80 -22.37 10.49
N SER A 121 -10.59 -21.44 11.41
CA SER A 121 -10.29 -20.02 11.08
C SER A 121 -8.83 -19.74 11.41
N VAL A 122 -8.14 -19.03 10.53
CA VAL A 122 -6.73 -18.64 10.66
C VAL A 122 -6.63 -17.15 10.44
N GLY A 123 -5.92 -16.46 11.35
CA GLY A 123 -5.57 -15.05 11.21
C GLY A 123 -4.09 -14.89 10.91
N THR A 124 -3.76 -13.90 10.07
CA THR A 124 -2.39 -13.56 9.68
C THR A 124 -2.12 -12.08 9.84
N GLN A 125 -0.83 -11.73 9.91
CA GLN A 125 -0.38 -10.34 9.93
C GLN A 125 0.91 -10.20 9.15
N VAL A 126 0.93 -9.23 8.22
CA VAL A 126 2.11 -8.82 7.44
C VAL A 126 2.45 -7.38 7.75
N THR A 127 3.73 -7.07 7.89
CA THR A 127 4.20 -5.70 8.11
C THR A 127 4.93 -5.20 6.88
N TYR A 128 4.36 -4.20 6.21
CA TYR A 128 4.96 -3.49 5.09
C TYR A 128 5.81 -2.32 5.58
N LYS A 129 7.06 -2.23 5.14
CA LYS A 129 7.94 -1.08 5.40
C LYS A 129 7.70 -0.01 4.34
N THR A 130 7.27 1.16 4.77
CA THR A 130 6.96 2.28 3.89
C THR A 130 8.24 2.92 3.35
N THR A 131 8.18 3.44 2.11
CA THR A 131 9.30 4.13 1.47
C THR A 131 9.15 5.65 1.58
N PHE A 132 8.04 6.20 1.15
CA PHE A 132 7.80 7.65 1.14
C PHE A 132 7.13 8.15 2.40
N LEU A 133 6.23 7.39 2.99
CA LEU A 133 5.58 7.75 4.25
C LEU A 133 6.56 7.84 5.43
N THR A 134 7.73 7.20 5.31
CA THR A 134 8.83 7.36 6.27
C THR A 134 9.28 8.81 6.41
N LEU A 135 9.20 9.63 5.35
CA LEU A 135 9.55 11.05 5.37
C LEU A 135 8.65 11.88 6.30
N ILE A 136 7.44 11.41 6.56
CA ILE A 136 6.48 12.04 7.50
C ILE A 136 6.36 11.28 8.83
N GLY A 137 7.30 10.35 9.10
CA GLY A 137 7.39 9.62 10.37
C GLY A 137 6.62 8.31 10.45
N ILE A 138 5.99 7.84 9.35
CA ILE A 138 5.31 6.55 9.28
C ILE A 138 6.25 5.55 8.63
N SER A 139 6.93 4.72 9.43
CA SER A 139 7.96 3.79 8.93
C SER A 139 7.43 2.42 8.50
N SER A 140 6.24 2.03 8.96
CA SER A 140 5.62 0.74 8.63
C SER A 140 4.10 0.78 8.73
N LEU A 141 3.44 -0.10 7.98
CA LEU A 141 2.01 -0.36 8.03
C LEU A 141 1.80 -1.86 8.28
N SER A 142 0.96 -2.21 9.26
CA SER A 142 0.55 -3.60 9.49
C SER A 142 -0.77 -3.86 8.79
N VAL A 143 -0.84 -5.01 8.13
CA VAL A 143 -2.04 -5.52 7.47
C VAL A 143 -2.36 -6.87 8.07
N SER A 144 -3.64 -7.13 8.33
CA SER A 144 -4.13 -8.40 8.86
C SER A 144 -5.16 -8.98 7.90
N ALA A 145 -5.18 -10.30 7.78
CA ALA A 145 -6.19 -11.03 7.03
C ALA A 145 -6.65 -12.27 7.83
N ASP A 146 -7.89 -12.64 7.60
CA ASP A 146 -8.49 -13.84 8.19
C ASP A 146 -9.04 -14.71 7.07
N ALA A 147 -8.87 -16.04 7.20
CA ALA A 147 -9.44 -17.03 6.31
C ALA A 147 -10.09 -18.16 7.06
N GLU A 148 -11.11 -18.76 6.46
CA GLU A 148 -11.82 -19.89 7.00
C GLU A 148 -11.83 -21.03 5.99
N ALA A 149 -11.52 -22.24 6.45
CA ALA A 149 -11.62 -23.46 5.66
C ALA A 149 -12.42 -24.52 6.37
N ARG A 150 -13.14 -25.33 5.60
CA ARG A 150 -13.98 -26.41 6.11
C ARG A 150 -13.54 -27.77 5.56
N ALA A 151 -13.37 -28.74 6.45
CA ALA A 151 -13.19 -30.12 6.07
C ALA A 151 -14.49 -30.66 5.44
N VAL A 152 -14.40 -31.12 4.20
CA VAL A 152 -15.52 -31.75 3.48
C VAL A 152 -15.30 -33.23 3.36
N ARG A 153 -16.39 -34.01 3.47
CA ARG A 153 -16.35 -35.44 3.13
C ARG A 153 -16.16 -35.52 1.61
N GLY A 154 -15.20 -36.31 1.13
CA GLY A 154 -15.02 -36.55 -0.30
C GLY A 154 -16.35 -36.94 -0.93
N ILE A 155 -16.65 -36.35 -2.10
CA ILE A 155 -17.89 -36.57 -2.85
C ILE A 155 -17.84 -38.01 -3.35
N GLY A 156 -18.49 -38.92 -2.64
CA GLY A 156 -18.65 -40.32 -3.00
C GLY A 156 -20.06 -40.64 -3.45
N GLN A 157 -20.80 -39.68 -4.00
CA GLN A 157 -22.09 -39.94 -4.64
C GLN A 157 -22.16 -39.18 -5.95
N GLU A 158 -21.92 -39.94 -7.06
CA GLU A 158 -22.51 -39.61 -8.35
C GLU A 158 -24.02 -39.68 -8.13
N GLU A 159 -24.73 -38.60 -8.33
CA GLU A 159 -26.17 -38.61 -8.48
C GLU A 159 -26.47 -39.32 -9.82
N SER A 160 -27.06 -40.51 -9.69
CA SER A 160 -27.67 -41.27 -10.79
C SER A 160 -29.04 -40.71 -11.12
#